data_982a53aee44a34404816480bc4b18e17
#
_entry.id   982a53aee44a34404816480bc4b18e17
#
_cell.length_a   1.000
_cell.length_b   1.000
_cell.length_c   1.000
_cell.angle_alpha   90.00
_cell.angle_beta   90.00
_cell.angle_gamma   90.00
#
_symmetry.space_group_name_H-M   'P 1'
#
loop_
_entity.id
_entity.type
_entity.pdbx_description
1 polymer ?
#
loop_
_entity_poly.entity_id
_entity_poly.type
_entity_poly.pdbx_seq_one_letter_code
_entity_poly.pdbx_strand_id
1 'polypeptide(L)'
;MNMKNWMSQINDTQLLSQLSIPGTHDSASFRSNVYGAGFTQTQSWNIREQLDHGIRFLDARCRLINDVFTLHHGAVFLKQQFGDLLNTCIDFLHRNPTEFILLSVKQEHTTESSTKSFSKIMRDSYVGPHSKIFYLENKIPPLRDIRGKIVLLRRYSGDKIGIDVSHWKNDTTFDIKNNNFNIYIQDNYDGFTALSINFKRKFIESLLKEAKNNRPQDLYINFTSVSGMLTPYTGARGHHLIDGINIWFCKKYREKQKMGIIVADFVDIEDGAIIKTVVNSNVFV
;
A
#
# COMPACT_ATOMS: atom_id res chain seq x y z
N MET A 1 -10.82 9.89 -17.47
CA MET A 1 -11.18 9.53 -16.08
C MET A 1 -10.46 10.46 -15.12
N ASN A 2 -11.15 10.98 -14.12
CA ASN A 2 -10.51 11.79 -13.08
C ASN A 2 -9.92 10.86 -12.00
N MET A 3 -8.60 10.90 -11.83
CA MET A 3 -7.89 10.02 -10.90
C MET A 3 -8.19 10.31 -9.41
N LYS A 4 -8.68 11.51 -9.08
CA LYS A 4 -9.05 11.86 -7.69
C LYS A 4 -10.32 11.15 -7.20
N ASN A 5 -11.19 10.73 -8.12
CA ASN A 5 -12.47 10.10 -7.77
C ASN A 5 -12.82 8.93 -8.72
N TRP A 6 -11.81 8.15 -9.12
CA TRP A 6 -12.00 7.05 -10.08
C TRP A 6 -12.94 5.96 -9.58
N MET A 7 -13.10 5.81 -8.26
CA MET A 7 -14.04 4.83 -7.69
C MET A 7 -15.50 5.25 -7.81
N SER A 8 -15.79 6.52 -8.16
CA SER A 8 -17.18 7.00 -8.34
C SER A 8 -17.93 6.23 -9.42
N GLN A 9 -17.22 5.60 -10.36
CA GLN A 9 -17.78 4.82 -11.46
C GLN A 9 -17.72 3.29 -11.20
N ILE A 10 -17.48 2.86 -9.96
CA ILE A 10 -17.46 1.44 -9.59
C ILE A 10 -18.76 1.10 -8.87
N ASN A 11 -19.31 -0.08 -9.16
CA ASN A 11 -20.53 -0.55 -8.53
C ASN A 11 -20.37 -0.73 -7.01
N ASP A 12 -21.31 -0.21 -6.25
CA ASP A 12 -21.34 -0.22 -4.79
C ASP A 12 -21.37 -1.61 -4.16
N THR A 13 -21.86 -2.62 -4.88
CA THR A 13 -21.92 -4.00 -4.39
C THR A 13 -20.60 -4.76 -4.56
N GLN A 14 -19.64 -4.19 -5.31
CA GLN A 14 -18.36 -4.83 -5.55
C GLN A 14 -17.54 -4.90 -4.26
N LEU A 15 -16.97 -6.07 -3.97
CA LEU A 15 -16.15 -6.25 -2.77
C LEU A 15 -14.79 -5.58 -2.95
N LEU A 16 -14.22 -5.09 -1.85
CA LEU A 16 -12.85 -4.56 -1.79
C LEU A 16 -11.84 -5.48 -2.49
N SER A 17 -11.95 -6.79 -2.25
CA SER A 17 -11.07 -7.82 -2.82
C SER A 17 -11.23 -8.03 -4.32
N GLN A 18 -12.30 -7.54 -4.94
CA GLN A 18 -12.53 -7.65 -6.39
C GLN A 18 -11.92 -6.47 -7.17
N LEU A 19 -11.46 -5.44 -6.47
CA LEU A 19 -10.87 -4.25 -7.07
C LEU A 19 -9.39 -4.46 -7.42
N SER A 20 -8.94 -3.77 -8.47
CA SER A 20 -7.54 -3.53 -8.76
C SER A 20 -7.17 -2.17 -8.18
N ILE A 21 -6.29 -2.15 -7.16
CA ILE A 21 -6.01 -0.97 -6.36
C ILE A 21 -4.53 -0.61 -6.47
N PRO A 22 -4.19 0.59 -6.98
CA PRO A 22 -2.82 1.06 -6.96
C PRO A 22 -2.43 1.51 -5.56
N GLY A 23 -1.21 1.15 -5.15
CA GLY A 23 -0.63 1.45 -3.87
C GLY A 23 0.83 1.85 -3.94
N THR A 24 1.32 2.43 -2.84
CA THR A 24 2.71 2.84 -2.68
C THR A 24 3.38 2.08 -1.54
N HIS A 25 4.59 1.57 -1.80
CA HIS A 25 5.45 0.99 -0.79
C HIS A 25 6.10 2.11 0.02
N ASP A 26 6.17 1.94 1.34
CA ASP A 26 6.68 2.93 2.29
C ASP A 26 6.28 4.36 1.90
N SER A 27 4.97 4.59 1.86
CA SER A 27 4.32 5.73 1.20
C SER A 27 4.84 7.10 1.65
N ALA A 28 5.35 7.18 2.87
CA ALA A 28 5.88 8.42 3.45
C ALA A 28 7.35 8.69 3.07
N SER A 29 8.03 7.76 2.42
CA SER A 29 9.45 7.89 2.08
C SER A 29 9.66 8.60 0.74
N PHE A 30 9.24 9.88 0.68
CA PHE A 30 9.33 10.71 -0.53
C PHE A 30 10.37 11.84 -0.42
N ARG A 31 11.03 12.02 0.72
CA ARG A 31 12.00 13.11 0.92
C ARG A 31 13.40 12.66 0.54
N SER A 32 14.07 13.42 -0.33
CA SER A 32 15.47 13.19 -0.72
C SER A 32 16.49 13.69 0.31
N ASN A 33 16.05 14.44 1.32
CA ASN A 33 16.92 15.03 2.35
C ASN A 33 16.99 14.22 3.65
N VAL A 34 16.71 12.92 3.60
CA VAL A 34 16.90 11.95 4.69
C VAL A 34 18.19 11.17 4.50
N TYR A 35 18.74 10.60 5.59
CA TYR A 35 19.96 9.80 5.52
C TYR A 35 19.77 8.60 4.58
N GLY A 36 20.75 8.36 3.71
CA GLY A 36 20.72 7.24 2.77
C GLY A 36 19.60 7.31 1.73
N ALA A 37 19.14 8.51 1.33
CA ALA A 37 17.97 8.72 0.45
C ALA A 37 17.98 7.85 -0.81
N GLY A 38 19.13 7.55 -1.42
CA GLY A 38 19.21 6.67 -2.59
C GLY A 38 18.67 5.25 -2.36
N PHE A 39 18.68 4.77 -1.10
CA PHE A 39 18.16 3.45 -0.70
C PHE A 39 16.90 3.52 0.14
N THR A 40 16.65 4.65 0.82
CA THR A 40 15.48 4.81 1.69
C THR A 40 14.31 5.47 0.99
N GLN A 41 14.55 6.32 -0.01
CA GLN A 41 13.47 6.95 -0.76
C GLN A 41 12.80 5.95 -1.69
N THR A 42 11.47 5.83 -1.56
CA THR A 42 10.63 4.91 -2.35
C THR A 42 9.62 5.64 -3.22
N GLN A 43 9.39 6.92 -2.98
CA GLN A 43 8.42 7.74 -3.73
C GLN A 43 9.02 9.11 -4.08
N SER A 44 8.53 9.76 -5.14
CA SER A 44 8.81 11.15 -5.45
C SER A 44 7.67 12.06 -4.96
N TRP A 45 6.43 11.60 -5.08
CA TRP A 45 5.23 12.33 -4.69
C TRP A 45 4.95 12.22 -3.18
N ASN A 46 4.56 13.34 -2.57
CA ASN A 46 4.04 13.34 -1.21
C ASN A 46 2.66 12.64 -1.13
N ILE A 47 2.15 12.42 0.08
CA ILE A 47 0.88 11.68 0.29
C ILE A 47 -0.30 12.32 -0.44
N ARG A 48 -0.40 13.65 -0.47
CA ARG A 48 -1.46 14.35 -1.19
C ARG A 48 -1.39 14.10 -2.70
N GLU A 49 -0.21 14.23 -3.27
CA GLU A 49 0.03 13.98 -4.69
C GLU A 49 -0.27 12.52 -5.05
N GLN A 50 0.15 11.56 -4.23
CA GLN A 50 -0.16 10.13 -4.43
C GLN A 50 -1.67 9.91 -4.49
N LEU A 51 -2.45 10.44 -3.54
CA LEU A 51 -3.91 10.31 -3.51
C LEU A 51 -4.57 11.03 -4.70
N ASP A 52 -4.11 12.23 -5.05
CA ASP A 52 -4.64 13.02 -6.17
C ASP A 52 -4.39 12.34 -7.53
N HIS A 53 -3.34 11.52 -7.64
CA HIS A 53 -3.03 10.72 -8.82
C HIS A 53 -3.61 9.29 -8.79
N GLY A 54 -4.45 8.95 -7.82
CA GLY A 54 -5.25 7.72 -7.84
C GLY A 54 -4.80 6.62 -6.89
N ILE A 55 -3.73 6.80 -6.11
CA ILE A 55 -3.32 5.83 -5.09
C ILE A 55 -4.41 5.69 -4.03
N ARG A 56 -4.71 4.44 -3.66
CA ARG A 56 -5.70 4.10 -2.62
C ARG A 56 -5.21 3.08 -1.61
N PHE A 57 -3.99 2.55 -1.77
CA PHE A 57 -3.31 1.79 -0.72
C PHE A 57 -2.05 2.54 -0.29
N LEU A 58 -1.94 2.79 1.01
CA LEU A 58 -0.77 3.43 1.63
C LEU A 58 -0.12 2.47 2.63
N ASP A 59 1.20 2.26 2.51
CA ASP A 59 2.04 1.51 3.44
C ASP A 59 2.70 2.50 4.42
N ALA A 60 2.07 2.67 5.60
CA ALA A 60 2.55 3.55 6.65
C ALA A 60 3.39 2.78 7.68
N ARG A 61 4.68 3.09 7.77
CA ARG A 61 5.63 2.46 8.67
C ARG A 61 5.92 3.37 9.85
N CYS A 62 5.39 2.98 11.02
CA CYS A 62 5.36 3.81 12.21
C CYS A 62 6.30 3.28 13.29
N ARG A 63 7.19 4.11 13.79
CA ARG A 63 7.93 3.86 15.01
C ARG A 63 7.25 4.61 16.17
N LEU A 64 7.08 3.95 17.30
CA LEU A 64 6.53 4.57 18.50
C LEU A 64 7.65 5.18 19.32
N ILE A 65 7.65 6.52 19.42
CA ILE A 65 8.63 7.31 20.19
C ILE A 65 7.88 8.34 21.05
N ASN A 66 8.11 8.38 22.36
CA ASN A 66 7.48 9.35 23.27
C ASN A 66 5.94 9.36 23.14
N ASP A 67 5.31 8.20 23.05
CA ASP A 67 3.86 8.01 22.86
C ASP A 67 3.29 8.65 21.57
N VAL A 68 4.13 8.90 20.54
CA VAL A 68 3.75 9.43 19.22
C VAL A 68 4.26 8.52 18.11
N PHE A 69 3.50 8.36 17.04
CA PHE A 69 3.95 7.66 15.85
C PHE A 69 4.72 8.58 14.90
N THR A 70 6.00 8.28 14.75
CA THR A 70 6.90 8.88 13.76
C THR A 70 7.05 7.95 12.55
N LEU A 71 7.13 8.49 11.34
CA LEU A 71 7.26 7.69 10.12
C LEU A 71 8.73 7.36 9.85
N HIS A 72 9.01 6.08 9.60
CA HIS A 72 10.36 5.54 9.47
C HIS A 72 10.47 4.57 8.29
N HIS A 73 11.67 4.53 7.69
CA HIS A 73 12.14 3.42 6.85
C HIS A 73 13.23 2.67 7.61
N GLY A 74 12.88 1.52 8.20
CA GLY A 74 13.76 0.87 9.17
C GLY A 74 14.10 1.78 10.34
N ALA A 75 15.39 2.03 10.56
CA ALA A 75 15.87 2.95 11.59
C ALA A 75 15.82 4.43 11.17
N VAL A 76 15.64 4.72 9.89
CA VAL A 76 15.74 6.09 9.36
C VAL A 76 14.45 6.85 9.58
N PHE A 77 14.51 7.97 10.33
CA PHE A 77 13.39 8.87 10.51
C PHE A 77 13.12 9.69 9.23
N LEU A 78 11.91 9.62 8.70
CA LEU A 78 11.49 10.29 7.47
C LEU A 78 11.13 11.77 7.65
N LYS A 79 11.36 12.32 8.84
CA LYS A 79 11.03 13.72 9.21
C LYS A 79 9.54 14.04 9.05
N GLN A 80 8.69 13.08 9.37
CA GLN A 80 7.24 13.17 9.28
C GLN A 80 6.56 12.44 10.43
N GLN A 81 5.36 12.90 10.79
CA GLN A 81 4.51 12.29 11.81
C GLN A 81 3.36 11.53 11.14
N PHE A 82 2.94 10.43 11.74
CA PHE A 82 1.77 9.68 11.25
C PHE A 82 0.48 10.52 11.29
N GLY A 83 0.35 11.41 12.27
CA GLY A 83 -0.80 12.33 12.36
C GLY A 83 -0.96 13.21 11.12
N ASP A 84 0.14 13.67 10.51
CA ASP A 84 0.09 14.49 9.30
C ASP A 84 -0.36 13.68 8.09
N LEU A 85 0.12 12.42 7.98
CA LEU A 85 -0.35 11.48 6.96
C LEU A 85 -1.86 11.22 7.13
N LEU A 86 -2.29 10.91 8.35
CA LEU A 86 -3.69 10.63 8.66
C LEU A 86 -4.61 11.83 8.34
N ASN A 87 -4.22 13.03 8.75
CA ASN A 87 -4.96 14.26 8.43
C ASN A 87 -5.06 14.49 6.92
N THR A 88 -3.99 14.19 6.16
CA THR A 88 -4.01 14.27 4.70
C THR A 88 -5.01 13.29 4.08
N CYS A 89 -5.10 12.07 4.62
CA CYS A 89 -6.09 11.06 4.19
C CYS A 89 -7.52 11.51 4.51
N ILE A 90 -7.76 12.02 5.71
CA ILE A 90 -9.08 12.53 6.15
C ILE A 90 -9.53 13.68 5.25
N ASP A 91 -8.69 14.64 5.03
CA ASP A 91 -8.93 15.77 4.14
C ASP A 91 -9.24 15.36 2.70
N PHE A 92 -8.51 14.35 2.20
CA PHE A 92 -8.76 13.82 0.86
C PHE A 92 -10.15 13.19 0.77
N LEU A 93 -10.52 12.35 1.73
CA LEU A 93 -11.82 11.66 1.75
C LEU A 93 -13.00 12.62 1.92
N HIS A 94 -12.86 13.69 2.71
CA HIS A 94 -13.90 14.73 2.80
C HIS A 94 -14.17 15.41 1.46
N ARG A 95 -13.14 15.61 0.63
CA ARG A 95 -13.28 16.20 -0.72
C ARG A 95 -13.67 15.19 -1.80
N ASN A 96 -13.44 13.91 -1.55
CA ASN A 96 -13.70 12.81 -2.49
C ASN A 96 -14.46 11.68 -1.79
N PRO A 97 -15.73 11.89 -1.39
CA PRO A 97 -16.49 10.96 -0.55
C PRO A 97 -16.85 9.64 -1.25
N THR A 98 -16.65 9.53 -2.55
CA THR A 98 -16.84 8.28 -3.31
C THR A 98 -15.67 7.31 -3.15
N GLU A 99 -14.54 7.80 -2.67
CA GLU A 99 -13.31 7.05 -2.53
C GLU A 99 -13.20 6.37 -1.16
N PHE A 100 -12.28 5.42 -1.02
CA PHE A 100 -11.75 4.95 0.26
C PHE A 100 -10.23 4.93 0.21
N ILE A 101 -9.59 4.81 1.37
CA ILE A 101 -8.15 4.59 1.47
C ILE A 101 -7.91 3.32 2.29
N LEU A 102 -7.16 2.39 1.74
CA LEU A 102 -6.64 1.22 2.43
C LEU A 102 -5.32 1.60 3.08
N LEU A 103 -5.31 1.68 4.41
CA LEU A 103 -4.15 2.14 5.18
C LEU A 103 -3.51 0.96 5.93
N SER A 104 -2.40 0.45 5.42
CA SER A 104 -1.56 -0.53 6.11
C SER A 104 -0.70 0.20 7.13
N VAL A 105 -0.92 -0.09 8.42
CA VAL A 105 -0.11 0.48 9.51
C VAL A 105 0.79 -0.61 10.07
N LYS A 106 2.10 -0.46 9.84
CA LYS A 106 3.14 -1.37 10.34
C LYS A 106 3.86 -0.75 11.54
N GLN A 107 4.04 -1.53 12.61
CA GLN A 107 5.01 -1.17 13.63
C GLN A 107 6.41 -1.40 13.07
N GLU A 108 7.17 -0.32 12.93
CA GLU A 108 8.53 -0.32 12.40
C GLU A 108 9.52 -0.09 13.53
N HIS A 109 10.61 -0.86 13.52
CA HIS A 109 11.67 -0.76 14.52
C HIS A 109 11.20 -0.92 15.98
N THR A 110 12.07 -0.67 16.96
CA THR A 110 11.78 -0.77 18.38
C THR A 110 11.10 0.48 18.92
N THR A 111 10.20 0.29 19.90
CA THR A 111 9.61 1.39 20.68
C THR A 111 10.67 2.10 21.51
N GLU A 112 10.58 3.42 21.64
CA GLU A 112 11.49 4.25 22.41
C GLU A 112 10.74 5.20 23.33
N SER A 113 11.16 5.28 24.59
CA SER A 113 10.68 6.26 25.61
C SER A 113 9.15 6.41 25.68
N SER A 114 8.41 5.30 25.48
CA SER A 114 6.95 5.32 25.44
C SER A 114 6.34 4.58 26.61
N THR A 115 5.26 5.11 27.16
CA THR A 115 4.54 4.59 28.33
C THR A 115 3.38 3.67 27.95
N LYS A 116 2.92 3.74 26.71
CA LYS A 116 1.79 2.97 26.17
C LYS A 116 2.24 2.03 25.06
N SER A 117 1.49 0.94 24.86
CA SER A 117 1.73 0.04 23.74
C SER A 117 1.36 0.69 22.40
N PHE A 118 1.96 0.20 21.30
CA PHE A 118 1.66 0.65 19.95
C PHE A 118 0.15 0.58 19.64
N SER A 119 -0.50 -0.55 19.96
CA SER A 119 -1.93 -0.71 19.69
C SER A 119 -2.79 0.25 20.50
N LYS A 120 -2.41 0.52 21.76
CA LYS A 120 -3.13 1.49 22.60
C LYS A 120 -3.02 2.91 22.04
N ILE A 121 -1.85 3.33 21.58
CA ILE A 121 -1.66 4.64 20.92
C ILE A 121 -2.46 4.70 19.61
N MET A 122 -2.41 3.65 18.79
CA MET A 122 -3.22 3.62 17.55
C MET A 122 -4.71 3.79 17.83
N ARG A 123 -5.23 3.04 18.81
CA ARG A 123 -6.66 3.10 19.17
C ARG A 123 -7.04 4.45 19.78
N ASP A 124 -6.31 4.91 20.79
CA ASP A 124 -6.74 6.03 21.63
C ASP A 124 -6.43 7.39 20.99
N SER A 125 -5.27 7.51 20.31
CA SER A 125 -4.78 8.78 19.79
C SER A 125 -5.10 9.03 18.33
N TYR A 126 -5.22 7.96 17.52
CA TYR A 126 -5.43 8.11 16.07
C TYR A 126 -6.80 7.62 15.59
N VAL A 127 -7.28 6.47 16.05
CA VAL A 127 -8.58 5.94 15.64
C VAL A 127 -9.72 6.59 16.43
N GLY A 128 -9.61 6.67 17.75
CA GLY A 128 -10.67 7.15 18.63
C GLY A 128 -11.23 8.52 18.25
N PRO A 129 -10.39 9.56 18.06
CA PRO A 129 -10.84 10.89 17.63
C PRO A 129 -11.53 10.91 16.26
N HIS A 130 -11.24 9.92 15.42
CA HIS A 130 -11.70 9.83 14.03
C HIS A 130 -12.51 8.55 13.74
N SER A 131 -13.12 7.94 14.76
CA SER A 131 -13.74 6.61 14.66
C SER A 131 -14.78 6.47 13.54
N LYS A 132 -15.51 7.55 13.22
CA LYS A 132 -16.53 7.55 12.15
C LYS A 132 -15.95 7.38 10.75
N ILE A 133 -14.69 7.78 10.53
CA ILE A 133 -14.05 7.69 9.22
C ILE A 133 -13.28 6.38 9.03
N PHE A 134 -13.11 5.57 10.08
CA PHE A 134 -12.46 4.28 9.98
C PHE A 134 -13.44 3.13 9.76
N TYR A 135 -13.04 2.18 8.91
CA TYR A 135 -13.62 0.83 8.87
C TYR A 135 -12.67 -0.10 9.63
N LEU A 136 -13.19 -0.71 10.70
CA LEU A 136 -12.38 -1.43 11.69
C LEU A 136 -12.74 -2.91 11.83
N GLU A 137 -13.63 -3.44 10.98
CA GLU A 137 -13.99 -4.85 11.01
C GLU A 137 -12.92 -5.71 10.31
N ASN A 138 -12.72 -6.93 10.83
CA ASN A 138 -11.87 -7.94 10.19
C ASN A 138 -12.68 -8.74 9.14
N LYS A 139 -13.15 -8.04 8.11
CA LYS A 139 -13.96 -8.58 7.00
C LYS A 139 -13.61 -7.87 5.70
N ILE A 140 -13.91 -8.49 4.58
CA ILE A 140 -13.84 -7.83 3.26
C ILE A 140 -15.20 -7.15 2.98
N PRO A 141 -15.25 -5.82 3.00
CA PRO A 141 -16.50 -5.07 2.79
C PRO A 141 -16.84 -4.90 1.31
N PRO A 142 -18.12 -4.71 0.96
CA PRO A 142 -18.49 -4.11 -0.31
C PRO A 142 -18.18 -2.61 -0.31
N LEU A 143 -18.01 -2.04 -1.51
CA LEU A 143 -17.58 -0.65 -1.70
C LEU A 143 -18.49 0.37 -1.00
N ARG A 144 -19.83 0.16 -1.03
CA ARG A 144 -20.79 1.03 -0.36
C ARG A 144 -20.54 1.23 1.15
N ASP A 145 -19.94 0.24 1.83
CA ASP A 145 -19.73 0.30 3.28
C ASP A 145 -18.45 1.06 3.66
N ILE A 146 -17.57 1.30 2.68
CA ILE A 146 -16.25 1.91 2.88
C ILE A 146 -16.03 3.21 2.11
N ARG A 147 -16.97 3.67 1.30
CA ARG A 147 -16.87 5.00 0.69
C ARG A 147 -16.73 6.07 1.76
N GLY A 148 -15.83 7.00 1.55
CA GLY A 148 -15.46 8.06 2.49
C GLY A 148 -14.68 7.57 3.72
N LYS A 149 -14.21 6.29 3.74
CA LYS A 149 -13.55 5.72 4.92
C LYS A 149 -12.10 5.31 4.68
N ILE A 150 -11.37 5.23 5.77
CA ILE A 150 -10.06 4.59 5.88
C ILE A 150 -10.28 3.15 6.33
N VAL A 151 -9.93 2.19 5.49
CA VAL A 151 -9.93 0.76 5.83
C VAL A 151 -8.58 0.42 6.44
N LEU A 152 -8.58 0.06 7.73
CA LEU A 152 -7.33 -0.25 8.44
C LEU A 152 -6.87 -1.68 8.15
N LEU A 153 -5.65 -1.84 7.61
CA LEU A 153 -4.91 -3.10 7.65
C LEU A 153 -3.93 -3.04 8.82
N ARG A 154 -4.17 -3.90 9.81
CA ARG A 154 -3.42 -3.94 11.06
C ARG A 154 -2.18 -4.81 10.93
N ARG A 155 -1.01 -4.19 10.71
CA ARG A 155 0.30 -4.87 10.61
C ARG A 155 1.13 -4.67 11.89
N TYR A 156 0.46 -4.80 13.03
CA TYR A 156 1.04 -4.72 14.38
C TYR A 156 0.27 -5.63 15.35
N SER A 157 0.88 -5.97 16.50
CA SER A 157 0.26 -6.79 17.55
C SER A 157 -0.61 -5.97 18.49
N GLY A 158 -1.62 -6.58 19.09
CA GLY A 158 -2.48 -5.98 20.12
C GLY A 158 -3.97 -6.00 19.76
N ASP A 159 -4.67 -4.88 19.93
CA ASP A 159 -6.12 -4.79 19.75
C ASP A 159 -6.59 -5.30 18.38
N LYS A 160 -7.65 -6.09 18.40
CA LYS A 160 -8.20 -6.72 17.17
C LYS A 160 -9.11 -5.77 16.41
N ILE A 161 -8.56 -4.66 15.91
CA ILE A 161 -9.26 -3.71 15.06
C ILE A 161 -8.74 -3.76 13.62
N GLY A 162 -9.62 -3.59 12.64
CA GLY A 162 -9.27 -3.62 11.22
C GLY A 162 -9.01 -5.02 10.67
N ILE A 163 -8.67 -5.08 9.40
CA ILE A 163 -8.29 -6.31 8.71
C ILE A 163 -6.93 -6.79 9.26
N ASP A 164 -6.90 -8.03 9.74
CA ASP A 164 -5.71 -8.58 10.43
C ASP A 164 -4.66 -9.06 9.43
N VAL A 165 -3.52 -8.37 9.43
CA VAL A 165 -2.29 -8.75 8.73
C VAL A 165 -1.08 -8.77 9.67
N SER A 166 -1.31 -8.96 10.99
CA SER A 166 -0.25 -8.96 12.01
C SER A 166 0.77 -10.10 11.87
N HIS A 167 0.37 -11.20 11.20
CA HIS A 167 1.27 -12.32 10.91
C HIS A 167 2.06 -12.16 9.59
N TRP A 168 2.34 -10.92 9.21
CA TRP A 168 3.11 -10.60 8.02
C TRP A 168 4.54 -11.16 8.09
N LYS A 169 4.95 -11.87 7.03
CA LYS A 169 6.31 -12.39 6.88
C LYS A 169 7.14 -11.46 5.98
N ASN A 170 8.42 -11.31 6.28
CA ASN A 170 9.32 -10.47 5.50
C ASN A 170 9.95 -11.28 4.35
N ASP A 171 10.19 -10.62 3.24
CA ASP A 171 10.94 -11.11 2.07
C ASP A 171 10.50 -12.50 1.59
N THR A 172 9.20 -12.70 1.42
CA THR A 172 8.64 -13.98 0.96
C THR A 172 7.25 -13.83 0.36
N THR A 173 6.76 -14.88 -0.29
CA THR A 173 5.36 -15.05 -0.69
C THR A 173 4.67 -15.95 0.32
N PHE A 174 3.52 -15.52 0.85
CA PHE A 174 2.79 -16.23 1.92
C PHE A 174 1.30 -15.88 1.91
N ASP A 175 0.54 -16.61 2.72
CA ASP A 175 -0.86 -16.31 3.00
C ASP A 175 -1.10 -16.06 4.49
N ILE A 176 -2.13 -15.27 4.78
CA ILE A 176 -2.69 -15.06 6.11
C ILE A 176 -4.15 -15.52 6.07
N LYS A 177 -4.48 -16.48 6.95
CA LYS A 177 -5.83 -17.02 7.06
C LYS A 177 -6.63 -16.22 8.07
N ASN A 178 -7.71 -15.61 7.62
CA ASN A 178 -8.76 -15.02 8.45
C ASN A 178 -9.99 -15.94 8.45
N ASN A 179 -10.97 -15.69 9.32
CA ASN A 179 -12.11 -16.59 9.51
C ASN A 179 -12.86 -16.93 8.21
N ASN A 180 -13.12 -15.93 7.35
CA ASN A 180 -13.97 -16.09 6.16
C ASN A 180 -13.26 -15.74 4.84
N PHE A 181 -12.01 -15.31 4.88
CA PHE A 181 -11.22 -14.92 3.72
C PHE A 181 -9.74 -15.16 3.98
N ASN A 182 -8.96 -15.27 2.90
CA ASN A 182 -7.52 -15.33 2.97
C ASN A 182 -6.92 -14.05 2.35
N ILE A 183 -5.71 -13.71 2.79
CA ILE A 183 -4.92 -12.64 2.20
C ILE A 183 -3.64 -13.28 1.67
N TYR A 184 -3.45 -13.21 0.36
CA TYR A 184 -2.25 -13.70 -0.32
C TYR A 184 -1.32 -12.52 -0.59
N ILE A 185 -0.08 -12.66 -0.18
CA ILE A 185 0.89 -11.56 -0.19
C ILE A 185 2.16 -12.01 -0.88
N GLN A 186 2.62 -11.25 -1.86
CA GLN A 186 3.94 -11.34 -2.44
C GLN A 186 4.74 -10.12 -1.99
N ASP A 187 5.73 -10.34 -1.13
CA ASP A 187 6.61 -9.30 -0.57
C ASP A 187 8.09 -9.75 -0.64
N ASN A 188 8.47 -10.43 -1.74
CA ASN A 188 9.87 -10.76 -2.01
C ASN A 188 10.57 -9.50 -2.53
N TYR A 189 11.49 -8.93 -1.78
CA TYR A 189 12.10 -7.65 -2.12
C TYR A 189 13.62 -7.65 -2.11
N ASP A 190 14.28 -8.54 -1.36
CA ASP A 190 15.72 -8.47 -1.12
C ASP A 190 16.58 -9.23 -2.14
N GLY A 191 17.82 -8.81 -2.29
CA GLY A 191 18.86 -9.51 -3.07
C GLY A 191 18.71 -9.40 -4.59
N PHE A 192 17.82 -8.55 -5.13
CA PHE A 192 17.66 -8.43 -6.56
C PHE A 192 18.75 -7.55 -7.19
N THR A 193 19.24 -8.01 -8.34
CA THR A 193 20.18 -7.33 -9.22
C THR A 193 19.55 -7.13 -10.60
N ALA A 194 20.19 -6.37 -11.47
CA ALA A 194 19.75 -6.26 -12.86
C ALA A 194 19.64 -7.62 -13.58
N LEU A 195 20.51 -8.58 -13.26
CA LEU A 195 20.48 -9.91 -13.85
C LEU A 195 19.35 -10.80 -13.26
N SER A 196 19.03 -10.62 -11.99
CA SER A 196 18.04 -11.45 -11.28
C SER A 196 16.63 -10.83 -11.23
N ILE A 197 16.41 -9.62 -11.75
CA ILE A 197 15.11 -8.93 -11.69
C ILE A 197 13.95 -9.73 -12.34
N ASN A 198 14.28 -10.64 -13.25
CA ASN A 198 13.30 -11.55 -13.84
C ASN A 198 12.69 -12.52 -12.82
N PHE A 199 13.36 -12.85 -11.72
CA PHE A 199 12.75 -13.65 -10.64
C PHE A 199 11.67 -12.83 -9.93
N LYS A 200 11.91 -11.54 -9.66
CA LYS A 200 10.89 -10.65 -9.10
C LYS A 200 9.65 -10.59 -10.01
N ARG A 201 9.85 -10.47 -11.32
CA ARG A 201 8.75 -10.49 -12.29
C ARG A 201 7.94 -11.78 -12.21
N LYS A 202 8.59 -12.94 -12.08
CA LYS A 202 7.91 -14.24 -11.92
C LYS A 202 7.07 -14.31 -10.64
N PHE A 203 7.57 -13.80 -9.51
CA PHE A 203 6.78 -13.72 -8.27
C PHE A 203 5.53 -12.86 -8.44
N ILE A 204 5.68 -11.69 -9.08
CA ILE A 204 4.55 -10.80 -9.40
C ILE A 204 3.53 -11.51 -10.30
N GLU A 205 3.99 -12.16 -11.36
CA GLU A 205 3.15 -12.89 -12.32
C GLU A 205 2.37 -14.04 -11.66
N SER A 206 3.03 -14.80 -10.78
CA SER A 206 2.40 -15.91 -10.07
C SER A 206 1.22 -15.43 -9.24
N LEU A 207 1.39 -14.39 -8.42
CA LEU A 207 0.30 -13.86 -7.60
C LEU A 207 -0.81 -13.21 -8.44
N LEU A 208 -0.47 -12.53 -9.54
CA LEU A 208 -1.48 -11.99 -10.47
C LEU A 208 -2.33 -13.07 -11.13
N LYS A 209 -1.72 -14.20 -11.50
CA LYS A 209 -2.45 -15.36 -12.04
C LYS A 209 -3.43 -15.92 -11.02
N GLU A 210 -3.04 -16.00 -9.76
CA GLU A 210 -3.91 -16.42 -8.67
C GLU A 210 -5.04 -15.40 -8.46
N ALA A 211 -4.74 -14.11 -8.38
CA ALA A 211 -5.73 -13.05 -8.18
C ALA A 211 -6.83 -13.05 -9.24
N LYS A 212 -6.47 -13.37 -10.50
CA LYS A 212 -7.42 -13.45 -11.62
C LYS A 212 -8.46 -14.56 -11.45
N ASN A 213 -8.06 -15.72 -10.87
CA ASN A 213 -8.83 -16.96 -10.96
C ASN A 213 -9.49 -17.37 -9.63
N ASN A 214 -9.32 -16.63 -8.54
CA ASN A 214 -9.70 -17.07 -7.20
C ASN A 214 -10.98 -16.43 -6.64
N ARG A 215 -11.34 -16.91 -5.43
CA ARG A 215 -12.60 -16.57 -4.75
C ARG A 215 -12.76 -15.05 -4.60
N PRO A 216 -13.98 -14.53 -4.75
CA PRO A 216 -14.25 -13.10 -4.65
C PRO A 216 -13.87 -12.48 -3.30
N GLN A 217 -13.89 -13.26 -2.20
CA GLN A 217 -13.58 -12.77 -0.85
C GLN A 217 -12.08 -12.67 -0.57
N ASP A 218 -11.23 -13.37 -1.33
CA ASP A 218 -9.80 -13.41 -1.03
C ASP A 218 -9.08 -12.15 -1.55
N LEU A 219 -8.22 -11.57 -0.70
CA LEU A 219 -7.46 -10.34 -0.99
C LEU A 219 -6.05 -10.71 -1.46
N TYR A 220 -5.56 -9.97 -2.45
CA TYR A 220 -4.24 -10.16 -3.04
C TYR A 220 -3.44 -8.87 -2.92
N ILE A 221 -2.23 -8.94 -2.35
CA ILE A 221 -1.32 -7.78 -2.18
C ILE A 221 0.03 -8.15 -2.81
N ASN A 222 0.41 -7.41 -3.84
CA ASN A 222 1.55 -7.72 -4.68
C ASN A 222 2.52 -6.54 -4.69
N PHE A 223 3.65 -6.68 -4.00
CA PHE A 223 4.69 -5.66 -3.97
C PHE A 223 5.59 -5.78 -5.20
N THR A 224 5.75 -4.68 -5.91
CA THR A 224 6.67 -4.57 -7.05
C THR A 224 8.04 -4.02 -6.65
N SER A 225 8.18 -3.53 -5.42
CA SER A 225 9.40 -3.00 -4.84
C SER A 225 10.54 -4.01 -4.79
N VAL A 226 11.76 -3.51 -4.93
CA VAL A 226 13.01 -4.29 -4.79
C VAL A 226 14.01 -3.52 -3.95
N SER A 227 14.88 -4.25 -3.25
CA SER A 227 15.99 -3.70 -2.49
C SER A 227 17.26 -4.58 -2.65
N GLY A 228 18.35 -4.19 -2.02
CA GLY A 228 19.62 -4.88 -2.08
C GLY A 228 20.61 -4.14 -2.96
N MET A 229 21.04 -4.72 -4.07
CA MET A 229 22.02 -4.07 -4.98
C MET A 229 21.36 -3.03 -5.90
N LEU A 230 20.06 -3.08 -6.10
CA LEU A 230 19.31 -2.04 -6.81
C LEU A 230 18.73 -1.05 -5.81
N THR A 231 18.83 0.25 -6.13
CA THR A 231 18.04 1.25 -5.43
C THR A 231 16.57 1.08 -5.78
N PRO A 232 15.61 1.50 -4.91
CA PRO A 232 14.19 1.46 -5.24
C PRO A 232 13.86 2.13 -6.58
N TYR A 233 14.50 3.27 -6.88
CA TYR A 233 14.34 3.97 -8.15
C TYR A 233 14.81 3.14 -9.35
N THR A 234 16.00 2.55 -9.27
CA THR A 234 16.53 1.70 -10.36
C THR A 234 15.67 0.44 -10.54
N GLY A 235 15.19 -0.15 -9.44
CA GLY A 235 14.27 -1.27 -9.51
C GLY A 235 12.96 -0.94 -10.20
N ALA A 236 12.39 0.24 -9.92
CA ALA A 236 11.13 0.69 -10.51
C ALA A 236 11.30 1.12 -11.98
N ARG A 237 12.29 1.97 -12.29
CA ARG A 237 12.50 2.55 -13.63
C ARG A 237 13.31 1.66 -14.56
N GLY A 238 14.33 0.97 -14.03
CA GLY A 238 15.35 0.29 -14.84
C GLY A 238 16.48 1.20 -15.25
N HIS A 239 17.31 0.72 -16.15
CA HIS A 239 18.38 1.47 -16.80
C HIS A 239 18.56 0.99 -18.25
N HIS A 240 19.47 1.61 -19.03
CA HIS A 240 19.61 1.53 -20.50
C HIS A 240 19.29 0.20 -21.21
N LEU A 241 19.50 -0.95 -20.56
CA LEU A 241 19.34 -2.27 -21.18
C LEU A 241 18.21 -3.11 -20.58
N ILE A 242 17.66 -2.71 -19.43
CA ILE A 242 16.69 -3.51 -18.70
C ILE A 242 15.57 -2.61 -18.18
N ASP A 243 14.34 -2.88 -18.61
CA ASP A 243 13.16 -2.22 -18.05
C ASP A 243 13.08 -2.49 -16.55
N GLY A 244 12.81 -1.46 -15.75
CA GLY A 244 12.43 -1.64 -14.36
C GLY A 244 11.05 -2.27 -14.22
N ILE A 245 10.69 -2.62 -12.99
CA ILE A 245 9.43 -3.36 -12.76
C ILE A 245 8.21 -2.55 -13.19
N ASN A 246 8.15 -1.24 -12.94
CA ASN A 246 7.00 -0.41 -13.34
C ASN A 246 6.85 -0.36 -14.86
N ILE A 247 7.95 -0.15 -15.59
CA ILE A 247 7.94 -0.10 -17.06
C ILE A 247 7.54 -1.45 -17.64
N TRP A 248 8.16 -2.53 -17.18
CA TRP A 248 7.82 -3.89 -17.59
C TRP A 248 6.34 -4.21 -17.30
N PHE A 249 5.85 -3.86 -16.11
CA PHE A 249 4.46 -4.11 -15.70
C PHE A 249 3.47 -3.44 -16.67
N CYS A 250 3.68 -2.16 -16.99
CA CYS A 250 2.82 -1.41 -17.89
C CYS A 250 2.87 -1.94 -19.34
N LYS A 251 4.04 -2.42 -19.79
CA LYS A 251 4.16 -3.03 -21.14
C LYS A 251 3.41 -4.36 -21.23
N LYS A 252 3.39 -5.14 -20.14
CA LYS A 252 2.83 -6.49 -20.12
C LYS A 252 1.33 -6.52 -19.86
N TYR A 253 0.84 -5.70 -18.91
CA TYR A 253 -0.54 -5.75 -18.43
C TYR A 253 -1.39 -4.63 -19.03
N ARG A 254 -1.69 -4.75 -20.33
CA ARG A 254 -2.53 -3.78 -21.07
C ARG A 254 -4.00 -4.15 -21.10
N GLU A 255 -4.31 -5.43 -20.88
CA GLU A 255 -5.69 -5.94 -20.89
C GLU A 255 -6.31 -5.87 -19.50
N LYS A 256 -7.63 -5.67 -19.46
CA LYS A 256 -8.38 -5.64 -18.21
C LYS A 256 -8.37 -7.01 -17.55
N GLN A 257 -7.94 -7.05 -16.31
CA GLN A 257 -7.99 -8.23 -15.46
C GLN A 257 -7.95 -7.84 -13.99
N LYS A 258 -8.55 -8.64 -13.10
CA LYS A 258 -8.38 -8.44 -11.66
C LYS A 258 -6.91 -8.59 -11.28
N MET A 259 -6.36 -7.55 -10.63
CA MET A 259 -4.95 -7.51 -10.21
C MET A 259 -4.76 -7.58 -8.70
N GLY A 260 -5.82 -7.29 -7.92
CA GLY A 260 -5.69 -7.05 -6.50
C GLY A 260 -4.97 -5.72 -6.22
N ILE A 261 -4.24 -5.64 -5.12
CA ILE A 261 -3.51 -4.45 -4.71
C ILE A 261 -2.08 -4.54 -5.25
N ILE A 262 -1.68 -3.57 -6.06
CA ILE A 262 -0.32 -3.44 -6.63
C ILE A 262 0.40 -2.33 -5.89
N VAL A 263 1.44 -2.69 -5.13
CA VAL A 263 2.17 -1.77 -4.25
C VAL A 263 3.55 -1.51 -4.85
N ALA A 264 3.79 -0.27 -5.29
CA ALA A 264 4.96 0.07 -6.11
C ALA A 264 5.82 1.18 -5.50
N ASP A 265 7.10 1.18 -5.90
CA ASP A 265 8.01 2.30 -5.70
C ASP A 265 7.88 3.29 -6.87
N PHE A 266 8.18 4.57 -6.61
CA PHE A 266 8.24 5.63 -7.62
C PHE A 266 7.10 5.56 -8.64
N VAL A 267 5.89 5.64 -8.13
CA VAL A 267 4.66 5.52 -8.93
C VAL A 267 4.46 6.66 -9.95
N ASP A 268 5.22 7.74 -9.83
CA ASP A 268 5.27 8.89 -10.73
C ASP A 268 5.96 8.60 -12.09
N ILE A 269 6.73 7.52 -12.18
CA ILE A 269 7.41 7.12 -13.43
C ILE A 269 6.42 7.05 -14.59
N GLU A 270 6.82 7.64 -15.74
CA GLU A 270 5.99 7.74 -16.96
C GLU A 270 4.60 8.35 -16.65
N ASP A 271 4.61 9.45 -15.89
CA ASP A 271 3.39 10.18 -15.51
C ASP A 271 2.33 9.27 -14.86
N GLY A 272 2.76 8.42 -13.93
CA GLY A 272 1.88 7.52 -13.21
C GLY A 272 1.34 6.35 -14.05
N ALA A 273 2.10 5.88 -15.03
CA ALA A 273 1.66 4.81 -15.93
C ALA A 273 1.20 3.56 -15.18
N ILE A 274 1.92 3.15 -14.13
CA ILE A 274 1.53 1.97 -13.34
C ILE A 274 0.19 2.17 -12.63
N ILE A 275 -0.08 3.37 -12.10
CA ILE A 275 -1.36 3.70 -11.47
C ILE A 275 -2.49 3.60 -12.51
N LYS A 276 -2.30 4.24 -13.67
CA LYS A 276 -3.27 4.21 -14.77
C LYS A 276 -3.55 2.78 -15.25
N THR A 277 -2.51 1.95 -15.34
CA THR A 277 -2.64 0.52 -15.72
C THR A 277 -3.51 -0.24 -14.72
N VAL A 278 -3.26 -0.09 -13.43
CA VAL A 278 -4.01 -0.77 -12.37
C VAL A 278 -5.44 -0.25 -12.29
N VAL A 279 -5.66 1.06 -12.30
CA VAL A 279 -7.00 1.66 -12.25
C VAL A 279 -7.85 1.21 -13.45
N ASN A 280 -7.30 1.27 -14.66
CA ASN A 280 -8.01 0.89 -15.89
C ASN A 280 -8.34 -0.61 -15.97
N SER A 281 -7.78 -1.45 -15.10
CA SER A 281 -8.12 -2.87 -14.99
C SER A 281 -9.46 -3.13 -14.32
N ASN A 282 -10.04 -2.13 -13.65
CA ASN A 282 -11.35 -2.25 -13.03
C ASN A 282 -12.48 -2.19 -14.08
N VAL A 283 -13.65 -2.71 -13.70
CA VAL A 283 -14.89 -2.57 -14.47
C VAL A 283 -15.62 -1.33 -13.95
N PHE A 284 -15.84 -0.39 -14.84
CA PHE A 284 -16.60 0.83 -14.57
C PHE A 284 -18.03 0.71 -15.11
N VAL A 285 -18.99 1.30 -14.41
CA VAL A 285 -20.43 1.38 -14.76
C VAL A 285 -20.76 2.70 -15.39
#